data_425818f5813212f3e9f7198f8356c899
#
_entry.id   425818f5813212f3e9f7198f8356c899
#
_cell.length_a   1.000
_cell.length_b   1.000
_cell.length_c   1.000
_cell.angle_alpha   90.00
_cell.angle_beta   90.00
_cell.angle_gamma   90.00
#
_symmetry.space_group_name_H-M   'P 1'
#
loop_
_entity.id
_entity.type
_entity.pdbx_description
1 polymer ?
#
loop_
_entity_poly.entity_id
_entity_poly.type
_entity_poly.pdbx_seq_one_letter_code
_entity_poly.pdbx_strand_id
1 'polypeptide(L)'
;MTIHTVTLEVTANVPKKVLFALLSDHAKLGRFFNAQYTLVRSGKPEENGIGAIREVIHGPFTYQEQVIDYKENEHIHYQIIHGAPVNEHGGWIKFTSINATQSQIHYHITFSPKIKGTGWLLKYQIQHFLKQALNNLIQHSEDVWQSTPTVTPYSHTTHEQDAISTKTRAK
;
A
#
# COMPACT_ATOMS: atom_id res chain seq x y z
N MET A 1 8.91 22.56 20.04
CA MET A 1 9.51 22.16 18.75
C MET A 1 8.52 22.46 17.65
N THR A 2 8.96 22.82 16.44
CA THR A 2 8.05 23.08 15.33
C THR A 2 7.75 21.78 14.61
N ILE A 3 6.47 21.42 14.52
CA ILE A 3 6.02 20.24 13.76
C ILE A 3 5.85 20.66 12.30
N HIS A 4 6.40 19.85 11.41
CA HIS A 4 6.23 19.98 9.97
C HIS A 4 5.31 18.88 9.46
N THR A 5 4.54 19.19 8.43
CA THR A 5 3.58 18.26 7.83
C THR A 5 3.81 18.15 6.33
N VAL A 6 3.79 16.93 5.82
CA VAL A 6 3.72 16.61 4.39
C VAL A 6 2.43 15.84 4.16
N THR A 7 1.62 16.27 3.20
CA THR A 7 0.41 15.56 2.79
C THR A 7 0.42 15.38 1.28
N LEU A 8 0.16 14.18 0.82
CA LEU A 8 0.00 13.85 -0.60
C LEU A 8 -1.27 13.03 -0.79
N GLU A 9 -1.98 13.36 -1.84
CA GLU A 9 -3.12 12.59 -2.33
C GLU A 9 -2.82 12.14 -3.75
N VAL A 10 -3.01 10.86 -4.03
CA VAL A 10 -2.78 10.27 -5.34
C VAL A 10 -3.88 9.30 -5.67
N THR A 11 -4.33 9.34 -6.92
CA THR A 11 -5.37 8.47 -7.45
C THR A 11 -4.76 7.44 -8.38
N ALA A 12 -5.26 6.20 -8.34
CA ALA A 12 -4.87 5.12 -9.21
C ALA A 12 -6.09 4.40 -9.80
N ASN A 13 -5.95 3.91 -11.02
CA ASN A 13 -7.00 3.16 -11.73
C ASN A 13 -6.94 1.66 -11.38
N VAL A 14 -6.91 1.39 -10.08
CA VAL A 14 -6.95 0.04 -9.50
C VAL A 14 -7.82 0.03 -8.24
N PRO A 15 -8.39 -1.13 -7.85
CA PRO A 15 -9.06 -1.25 -6.56
C PRO A 15 -8.11 -0.99 -5.38
N LYS A 16 -8.60 -0.41 -4.28
CA LYS A 16 -7.78 -0.08 -3.10
C LYS A 16 -6.99 -1.24 -2.51
N LYS A 17 -7.52 -2.47 -2.62
CA LYS A 17 -6.83 -3.69 -2.17
C LYS A 17 -5.49 -3.91 -2.86
N VAL A 18 -5.35 -3.50 -4.12
CA VAL A 18 -4.10 -3.63 -4.88
C VAL A 18 -3.06 -2.66 -4.32
N LEU A 19 -3.44 -1.40 -4.08
CA LEU A 19 -2.55 -0.40 -3.48
C LEU A 19 -2.14 -0.79 -2.05
N PHE A 20 -3.11 -1.27 -1.27
CA PHE A 20 -2.86 -1.73 0.09
C PHE A 20 -1.86 -2.90 0.11
N ALA A 21 -2.05 -3.91 -0.73
CA ALA A 21 -1.15 -5.06 -0.81
C ALA A 21 0.29 -4.67 -1.18
N LEU A 22 0.48 -3.64 -2.03
CA LEU A 22 1.82 -3.15 -2.38
C LEU A 22 2.47 -2.35 -1.26
N LEU A 23 1.70 -1.54 -0.51
CA LEU A 23 2.23 -0.70 0.56
C LEU A 23 2.37 -1.44 1.90
N SER A 24 1.62 -2.51 2.11
CA SER A 24 1.75 -3.36 3.29
C SER A 24 2.86 -4.41 3.17
N ASP A 25 3.29 -4.76 1.95
CA ASP A 25 4.38 -5.71 1.72
C ASP A 25 5.74 -5.03 1.90
N HIS A 26 6.26 -5.07 3.12
CA HIS A 26 7.51 -4.40 3.47
C HIS A 26 8.71 -4.89 2.64
N ALA A 27 8.75 -6.15 2.24
CA ALA A 27 9.82 -6.69 1.41
C ALA A 27 9.86 -6.08 0.00
N LYS A 28 8.71 -5.63 -0.51
CA LYS A 28 8.59 -5.04 -1.85
C LYS A 28 8.65 -3.51 -1.86
N LEU A 29 8.51 -2.84 -0.71
CA LEU A 29 8.53 -1.37 -0.64
C LEU A 29 9.79 -0.76 -1.24
N GLY A 30 10.95 -1.40 -1.06
CA GLY A 30 12.24 -0.89 -1.48
C GLY A 30 12.32 -0.48 -2.94
N ARG A 31 11.61 -1.21 -3.83
CA ARG A 31 11.56 -0.89 -5.27
C ARG A 31 10.95 0.47 -5.58
N PHE A 32 10.01 0.93 -4.75
CA PHE A 32 9.31 2.20 -4.94
C PHE A 32 9.99 3.34 -4.20
N PHE A 33 10.47 3.05 -3.00
CA PHE A 33 11.01 4.02 -2.07
C PHE A 33 12.55 4.13 -2.12
N ASN A 34 13.20 3.52 -3.11
CA ASN A 34 14.67 3.52 -3.25
C ASN A 34 15.39 3.32 -1.90
N ALA A 35 14.93 2.34 -1.13
CA ALA A 35 15.41 2.02 0.19
C ALA A 35 15.44 0.50 0.37
N GLN A 36 16.24 0.02 1.32
CA GLN A 36 16.21 -1.39 1.73
C GLN A 36 15.36 -1.51 3.00
N TYR A 37 14.46 -2.48 3.01
CA TYR A 37 13.60 -2.77 4.15
C TYR A 37 13.90 -4.17 4.64
N THR A 38 14.17 -4.30 5.94
CA THR A 38 14.40 -5.59 6.60
C THR A 38 13.45 -5.72 7.78
N LEU A 39 12.69 -6.81 7.83
CA LEU A 39 11.80 -7.08 8.96
C LEU A 39 12.63 -7.47 10.17
N VAL A 40 12.55 -6.69 11.25
CA VAL A 40 13.25 -6.90 12.52
C VAL A 40 12.35 -7.66 13.50
N ARG A 41 11.05 -7.35 13.49
CA ARG A 41 10.03 -8.00 14.32
C ARG A 41 8.72 -8.07 13.59
N SER A 42 8.11 -9.25 13.58
CA SER A 42 6.76 -9.45 13.02
C SER A 42 5.69 -8.78 13.89
N GLY A 43 4.64 -8.30 13.22
CA GLY A 43 3.43 -7.79 13.85
C GLY A 43 2.44 -8.89 14.22
N LYS A 44 1.24 -8.47 14.64
CA LYS A 44 0.09 -9.35 14.92
C LYS A 44 -1.21 -8.66 14.49
N PRO A 45 -2.22 -9.42 14.00
CA PRO A 45 -2.17 -10.85 13.66
C PRO A 45 -1.30 -11.17 12.45
N GLU A 46 -1.01 -10.17 11.59
CA GLU A 46 -0.26 -10.31 10.36
C GLU A 46 1.20 -9.91 10.52
N GLU A 47 2.08 -10.52 9.75
CA GLU A 47 3.52 -10.27 9.83
C GLU A 47 3.87 -8.77 9.72
N ASN A 48 3.21 -8.06 8.81
CA ASN A 48 3.40 -6.62 8.58
C ASN A 48 2.37 -5.74 9.33
N GLY A 49 1.58 -6.34 10.23
CA GLY A 49 0.54 -5.68 11.01
C GLY A 49 1.06 -4.92 12.23
N ILE A 50 0.15 -4.69 13.19
CA ILE A 50 0.44 -3.92 14.42
C ILE A 50 1.62 -4.52 15.18
N GLY A 51 2.57 -3.67 15.55
CA GLY A 51 3.77 -4.05 16.29
C GLY A 51 4.94 -4.51 15.39
N ALA A 52 4.74 -4.66 14.07
CA ALA A 52 5.84 -4.94 13.15
C ALA A 52 6.89 -3.83 13.25
N ILE A 53 8.18 -4.23 13.32
CA ILE A 53 9.31 -3.31 13.24
C ILE A 53 10.14 -3.68 12.03
N ARG A 54 10.46 -2.67 11.23
CA ARG A 54 11.32 -2.80 10.06
C ARG A 54 12.51 -1.84 10.18
N GLU A 55 13.67 -2.31 9.79
CA GLU A 55 14.83 -1.46 9.56
C GLU A 55 14.79 -0.95 8.12
N VAL A 56 15.05 0.33 7.95
CA VAL A 56 15.06 1.01 6.67
C VAL A 56 16.43 1.64 6.46
N ILE A 57 17.07 1.29 5.33
CA ILE A 57 18.32 1.92 4.89
C ILE A 57 17.99 2.76 3.67
N HIS A 58 18.09 4.08 3.82
CA HIS A 58 17.82 5.05 2.78
C HIS A 58 18.94 6.08 2.67
N GLY A 59 19.73 6.00 1.60
CA GLY A 59 20.94 6.82 1.45
C GLY A 59 21.89 6.64 2.63
N PRO A 60 22.31 7.71 3.32
CA PRO A 60 23.21 7.64 4.47
C PRO A 60 22.51 7.31 5.79
N PHE A 61 21.18 7.13 5.78
CA PHE A 61 20.38 6.95 6.98
C PHE A 61 19.96 5.50 7.17
N THR A 62 20.12 5.03 8.40
CA THR A 62 19.53 3.76 8.87
C THR A 62 18.62 4.08 10.04
N TYR A 63 17.35 3.67 9.94
CA TYR A 63 16.36 3.94 10.99
C TYR A 63 15.37 2.79 11.10
N GLN A 64 14.64 2.76 12.21
CA GLN A 64 13.61 1.75 12.45
C GLN A 64 12.24 2.40 12.52
N GLU A 65 11.30 1.76 11.85
CA GLU A 65 9.88 2.11 11.84
C GLU A 65 9.07 1.01 12.51
N GLN A 66 8.06 1.42 13.27
CA GLN A 66 7.10 0.51 13.88
C GLN A 66 5.69 0.82 13.39
N VAL A 67 4.95 -0.21 13.00
CA VAL A 67 3.52 -0.13 12.73
C VAL A 67 2.78 -0.06 14.07
N ILE A 68 2.00 1.00 14.27
CA ILE A 68 1.28 1.27 15.52
C ILE A 68 -0.23 1.14 15.40
N ASP A 69 -0.76 1.24 14.17
CA ASP A 69 -2.15 0.94 13.84
C ASP A 69 -2.24 0.41 12.41
N TYR A 70 -3.12 -0.55 12.20
CA TYR A 70 -3.24 -1.26 10.94
C TYR A 70 -4.65 -1.84 10.79
N LYS A 71 -5.29 -1.52 9.69
CA LYS A 71 -6.54 -2.15 9.29
C LYS A 71 -6.48 -2.51 7.82
N GLU A 72 -6.63 -3.79 7.54
CA GLU A 72 -6.52 -4.33 6.19
C GLU A 72 -7.41 -3.57 5.20
N ASN A 73 -6.83 -3.20 4.06
CA ASN A 73 -7.48 -2.45 2.99
C ASN A 73 -8.04 -1.06 3.40
N GLU A 74 -7.72 -0.55 4.59
CA GLU A 74 -8.19 0.75 5.05
C GLU A 74 -7.06 1.71 5.40
N HIS A 75 -6.14 1.31 6.29
CA HIS A 75 -5.05 2.20 6.68
C HIS A 75 -3.85 1.48 7.29
N ILE A 76 -2.71 2.17 7.25
CA ILE A 76 -1.48 1.82 7.94
C ILE A 76 -0.97 3.07 8.64
N HIS A 77 -0.75 2.99 9.95
CA HIS A 77 -0.11 4.05 10.73
C HIS A 77 1.21 3.53 11.32
N TYR A 78 2.28 4.25 11.11
CA TYR A 78 3.60 3.89 11.58
C TYR A 78 4.34 5.09 12.14
N GLN A 79 5.36 4.83 12.94
CA GLN A 79 6.24 5.84 13.49
C GLN A 79 7.70 5.41 13.37
N ILE A 80 8.60 6.38 13.26
CA ILE A 80 10.03 6.12 13.39
C ILE A 80 10.37 6.07 14.89
N ILE A 81 10.97 4.95 15.32
CA ILE A 81 11.29 4.73 16.72
C ILE A 81 12.78 4.91 17.01
N HIS A 82 13.65 4.83 15.99
CA HIS A 82 15.09 4.98 16.15
C HIS A 82 15.77 5.41 14.83
N GLY A 83 16.90 6.12 14.93
CA GLY A 83 17.90 6.30 13.86
C GLY A 83 17.73 7.51 12.95
N ALA A 84 16.52 7.99 12.67
CA ALA A 84 16.29 9.08 11.73
C ALA A 84 16.71 10.47 12.28
N PRO A 85 16.98 11.45 11.41
CA PRO A 85 17.31 12.84 11.80
C PRO A 85 16.09 13.66 12.23
N VAL A 86 15.00 12.99 12.60
CA VAL A 86 13.74 13.59 13.04
C VAL A 86 13.31 13.07 14.40
N ASN A 87 12.49 13.83 15.10
CA ASN A 87 11.75 13.44 16.28
C ASN A 87 10.26 13.45 15.98
N GLU A 88 9.45 12.84 16.84
CA GLU A 88 7.98 12.90 16.80
C GLU A 88 7.42 12.58 15.40
N HIS A 89 8.03 11.59 14.74
CA HIS A 89 7.59 11.18 13.41
C HIS A 89 6.32 10.32 13.50
N GLY A 90 5.33 10.66 12.68
CA GLY A 90 4.15 9.83 12.41
C GLY A 90 3.86 9.77 10.92
N GLY A 91 3.65 8.58 10.39
CA GLY A 91 3.23 8.34 9.00
C GLY A 91 1.87 7.66 8.97
N TRP A 92 0.90 8.28 8.30
CA TRP A 92 -0.46 7.78 8.15
C TRP A 92 -0.80 7.59 6.68
N ILE A 93 -1.19 6.38 6.31
CA ILE A 93 -1.59 6.01 4.95
C ILE A 93 -3.04 5.53 5.00
N LYS A 94 -3.94 6.23 4.32
CA LYS A 94 -5.34 5.84 4.20
C LYS A 94 -5.67 5.49 2.76
N PHE A 95 -6.44 4.42 2.58
CA PHE A 95 -6.87 3.91 1.29
C PHE A 95 -8.39 4.08 1.14
N THR A 96 -8.83 4.77 0.10
CA THR A 96 -10.24 5.05 -0.15
C THR A 96 -10.64 4.54 -1.54
N SER A 97 -11.75 3.83 -1.65
CA SER A 97 -12.33 3.50 -2.96
C SER A 97 -13.08 4.72 -3.50
N ILE A 98 -12.84 5.05 -4.77
CA ILE A 98 -13.65 6.01 -5.53
C ILE A 98 -14.79 5.24 -6.21
N ASN A 99 -14.45 4.10 -6.84
CA ASN A 99 -15.38 3.15 -7.44
C ASN A 99 -14.77 1.74 -7.45
N ALA A 100 -15.32 0.80 -8.21
CA ALA A 100 -14.85 -0.59 -8.26
C ALA A 100 -13.42 -0.75 -8.80
N THR A 101 -12.98 0.14 -9.69
CA THR A 101 -11.69 0.07 -10.39
C THR A 101 -10.79 1.27 -10.14
N GLN A 102 -11.17 2.17 -9.25
CA GLN A 102 -10.40 3.38 -8.97
C GLN A 102 -10.35 3.64 -7.47
N SER A 103 -9.19 4.02 -6.99
CA SER A 103 -8.95 4.30 -5.57
C SER A 103 -7.94 5.42 -5.36
N GLN A 104 -7.87 5.89 -4.13
CA GLN A 104 -7.03 7.00 -3.71
C GLN A 104 -6.22 6.63 -2.47
N ILE A 105 -4.97 7.08 -2.44
CA ILE A 105 -4.11 7.08 -1.26
C ILE A 105 -4.05 8.50 -0.71
N HIS A 106 -4.33 8.65 0.59
CA HIS A 106 -4.02 9.84 1.37
C HIS A 106 -2.82 9.51 2.25
N TYR A 107 -1.69 10.14 1.98
CA TYR A 107 -0.47 9.94 2.76
C TYR A 107 -0.14 11.21 3.54
N HIS A 108 -0.10 11.10 4.85
CA HIS A 108 0.16 12.18 5.79
C HIS A 108 1.36 11.84 6.66
N ILE A 109 2.36 12.72 6.69
CA ILE A 109 3.56 12.58 7.52
C ILE A 109 3.68 13.82 8.40
N THR A 110 3.91 13.60 9.69
CA THR A 110 4.30 14.64 10.63
C THR A 110 5.69 14.34 11.20
N PHE A 111 6.47 15.38 11.45
CA PHE A 111 7.78 15.24 12.09
C PHE A 111 8.26 16.55 12.68
N SER A 112 9.17 16.49 13.64
CA SER A 112 9.98 17.64 14.06
C SER A 112 11.47 17.36 13.76
N PRO A 113 12.23 18.36 13.24
CA PRO A 113 13.64 18.16 12.94
C PRO A 113 14.48 18.08 14.22
N LYS A 114 15.50 17.22 14.27
CA LYS A 114 16.47 17.21 15.37
C LYS A 114 17.32 18.49 15.41
N ILE A 115 17.62 19.06 14.24
CA ILE A 115 18.41 20.28 14.12
C ILE A 115 17.44 21.43 13.86
N LYS A 116 17.45 22.44 14.74
CA LYS A 116 16.60 23.62 14.57
C LYS A 116 16.89 24.33 13.24
N GLY A 117 15.84 24.80 12.57
CA GLY A 117 15.97 25.53 11.30
C GLY A 117 16.05 24.67 10.05
N THR A 118 16.22 23.34 10.14
CA THR A 118 16.31 22.45 8.96
C THR A 118 14.97 21.88 8.50
N GLY A 119 13.89 22.16 9.21
CA GLY A 119 12.58 21.53 8.98
C GLY A 119 11.99 21.78 7.59
N TRP A 120 12.19 22.96 7.02
CA TRP A 120 11.72 23.29 5.67
C TRP A 120 12.45 22.47 4.60
N LEU A 121 13.77 22.25 4.79
CA LEU A 121 14.57 21.44 3.86
C LEU A 121 14.17 19.97 3.93
N LEU A 122 14.03 19.43 5.14
CA LEU A 122 13.56 18.06 5.33
C LEU A 122 12.14 17.86 4.77
N LYS A 123 11.24 18.82 5.00
CA LYS A 123 9.90 18.80 4.42
C LYS A 123 9.96 18.71 2.90
N TYR A 124 10.75 19.55 2.26
CA TYR A 124 10.92 19.55 0.80
C TYR A 124 11.44 18.20 0.29
N GLN A 125 12.49 17.67 0.93
CA GLN A 125 13.10 16.39 0.57
C GLN A 125 12.11 15.23 0.74
N ILE A 126 11.42 15.15 1.87
CA ILE A 126 10.42 14.09 2.15
C ILE A 126 9.28 14.19 1.14
N GLN A 127 8.77 15.37 0.85
CA GLN A 127 7.68 15.57 -0.10
C GLN A 127 8.08 15.14 -1.52
N HIS A 128 9.27 15.55 -1.98
CA HIS A 128 9.78 15.19 -3.29
C HIS A 128 9.96 13.68 -3.43
N PHE A 129 10.64 13.07 -2.47
CA PHE A 129 10.87 11.63 -2.42
C PHE A 129 9.56 10.83 -2.38
N LEU A 130 8.63 11.20 -1.50
CA LEU A 130 7.34 10.51 -1.37
C LEU A 130 6.52 10.61 -2.65
N LYS A 131 6.52 11.77 -3.30
CA LYS A 131 5.82 11.96 -4.59
C LYS A 131 6.36 11.04 -5.67
N GLN A 132 7.67 10.91 -5.81
CA GLN A 132 8.29 10.00 -6.76
C GLN A 132 7.95 8.54 -6.44
N ALA A 133 8.07 8.15 -5.18
CA ALA A 133 7.77 6.78 -4.74
C ALA A 133 6.32 6.39 -5.02
N LEU A 134 5.36 7.26 -4.71
CA LEU A 134 3.95 7.01 -4.96
C LEU A 134 3.63 6.97 -6.45
N ASN A 135 4.22 7.83 -7.28
CA ASN A 135 4.03 7.79 -8.72
C ASN A 135 4.51 6.44 -9.31
N ASN A 136 5.70 5.98 -8.92
CA ASN A 136 6.23 4.69 -9.34
C ASN A 136 5.33 3.52 -8.89
N LEU A 137 4.81 3.59 -7.66
CA LEU A 137 3.91 2.58 -7.11
C LEU A 137 2.59 2.53 -7.90
N ILE A 138 2.00 3.69 -8.21
CA ILE A 138 0.75 3.78 -8.98
C ILE A 138 0.96 3.19 -10.37
N GLN A 139 1.97 3.65 -11.09
CA GLN A 139 2.28 3.12 -12.43
C GLN A 139 2.43 1.60 -12.41
N HIS A 140 3.22 1.08 -11.48
CA HIS A 140 3.39 -0.37 -11.33
C HIS A 140 2.07 -1.09 -11.01
N SER A 141 1.23 -0.50 -10.15
CA SER A 141 -0.05 -1.10 -9.77
C SER A 141 -1.02 -1.18 -10.94
N GLU A 142 -1.06 -0.15 -11.77
CA GLU A 142 -1.91 -0.09 -12.97
C GLU A 142 -1.42 -1.08 -14.05
N ASP A 143 -0.11 -1.16 -14.28
CA ASP A 143 0.49 -2.11 -15.23
C ASP A 143 0.17 -3.56 -14.84
N VAL A 144 0.36 -3.91 -13.56
CA VAL A 144 0.05 -5.25 -13.05
C VAL A 144 -1.45 -5.55 -13.12
N TRP A 145 -2.29 -4.58 -12.77
CA TRP A 145 -3.74 -4.76 -12.81
C TRP A 145 -4.27 -4.97 -14.22
N GLN A 146 -3.78 -4.22 -15.21
CA GLN A 146 -4.15 -4.37 -16.62
C GLN A 146 -3.64 -5.69 -17.22
N SER A 147 -2.48 -6.18 -16.78
CA SER A 147 -1.89 -7.42 -17.24
C SER A 147 -2.53 -8.67 -16.65
N THR A 148 -3.38 -8.52 -15.63
CA THR A 148 -4.08 -9.65 -15.01
C THR A 148 -5.30 -10.01 -15.85
N PRO A 149 -5.39 -11.22 -16.44
CA PRO A 149 -6.55 -11.62 -17.24
C PRO A 149 -7.82 -11.53 -16.39
N THR A 150 -8.80 -10.79 -16.87
CA THR A 150 -10.13 -10.79 -16.26
C THR A 150 -10.71 -12.18 -16.50
N VAL A 151 -10.78 -13.01 -15.48
CA VAL A 151 -11.49 -14.29 -15.56
C VAL A 151 -12.96 -13.95 -15.72
N THR A 152 -13.44 -13.99 -16.96
CA THR A 152 -14.86 -13.89 -17.27
C THR A 152 -15.54 -15.08 -16.61
N PRO A 153 -16.59 -14.89 -15.79
CA PRO A 153 -17.33 -16.01 -15.25
C PRO A 153 -17.87 -16.82 -16.44
N TYR A 154 -17.55 -18.10 -16.44
CA TYR A 154 -18.07 -19.04 -17.41
C TYR A 154 -19.61 -18.94 -17.38
N SER A 155 -20.21 -18.44 -18.46
CA SER A 155 -21.64 -18.51 -18.66
C SER A 155 -21.99 -20.00 -18.81
N HIS A 156 -22.62 -20.56 -17.80
CA HIS A 156 -23.27 -21.85 -17.91
C HIS A 156 -24.37 -21.73 -18.96
N THR A 157 -24.08 -22.13 -20.18
CA THR A 157 -25.09 -22.41 -21.18
C THR A 157 -25.73 -23.72 -20.76
N THR A 158 -26.89 -23.64 -20.16
CA THR A 158 -27.78 -24.76 -19.93
C THR A 158 -28.26 -25.23 -21.30
N HIS A 159 -27.66 -26.31 -21.81
CA HIS A 159 -28.29 -27.08 -22.87
C HIS A 159 -29.41 -27.87 -22.24
N GLU A 160 -30.61 -27.39 -22.45
CA GLU A 160 -31.86 -28.06 -22.26
C GLU A 160 -31.90 -29.24 -23.27
N GLN A 161 -31.79 -30.45 -22.78
CA GLN A 161 -31.97 -31.66 -23.59
C GLN A 161 -33.44 -31.89 -23.73
N ASP A 162 -33.95 -31.67 -24.93
CA ASP A 162 -35.24 -32.13 -25.37
C ASP A 162 -35.33 -33.66 -25.32
N ALA A 163 -36.23 -34.14 -24.50
CA ALA A 163 -36.56 -35.51 -24.34
C ALA A 163 -37.27 -36.05 -25.57
N ILE A 164 -36.66 -36.98 -26.22
CA ILE A 164 -37.27 -37.72 -27.29
C ILE A 164 -38.23 -38.76 -26.72
N SER A 165 -39.50 -38.54 -26.98
CA SER A 165 -40.56 -39.54 -26.89
C SER A 165 -40.42 -40.54 -28.01
N THR A 166 -40.25 -41.81 -27.68
CA THR A 166 -40.51 -42.88 -28.69
C THR A 166 -41.21 -44.04 -28.05
N LYS A 167 -42.43 -44.19 -28.53
CA LYS A 167 -43.29 -45.37 -28.55
C LYS A 167 -42.56 -46.69 -28.59
N THR A 168 -42.98 -47.65 -27.78
CA THR A 168 -42.97 -49.04 -28.22
C THR A 168 -44.23 -49.74 -27.84
N ARG A 169 -44.79 -50.33 -28.87
CA ARG A 169 -46.03 -51.12 -28.88
C ARG A 169 -45.67 -52.57 -29.16
N ALA A 170 -46.34 -53.55 -28.45
CA ALA A 170 -46.63 -54.92 -28.80
C ALA A 170 -45.45 -55.93 -28.72
N LYS A 171 -45.51 -56.98 -28.00
CA LYS A 171 -46.47 -58.08 -27.96
C LYS A 171 -46.33 -58.85 -26.66
#